data_f4df5459a453c8a852f90d52a90566bb
#
_entry.id   f4df5459a453c8a852f90d52a90566bb
#
_cell.length_a   1.000
_cell.length_b   1.000
_cell.length_c   1.000
_cell.angle_alpha   90.00
_cell.angle_beta   90.00
_cell.angle_gamma   90.00
#
_symmetry.space_group_name_H-M   'P 1'
#
loop_
_entity.id
_entity.type
_entity.pdbx_description
1 polymer ?
#
loop_
_entity_poly.entity_id
_entity_poly.type
_entity_poly.pdbx_seq_one_letter_code
_entity_poly.pdbx_strand_id
1 'polypeptide(L)'
;MQDEYYMARALKLAQRGRFTTHPNPNVGCVIVKDGEIVGEGYHQRAGEPHAEVHALRMAGEKAKGATAYVTLEPCSHHGRTPPCCDALIAAGVARVVASMQDPNPQVAGRGLYRLQQAGIDVSHGLMMSEAEQLNKGFLKRMRTGFPYIQLKLGASLDGRTAMASGESQWITSPQARGDVQLLRAQSHAILTSSATVLADDPALTVRWSELDEQTQALYPQQNLRQPIRIVIDSQNRVTPVHRIVQQPGETWFARTQEDSREWPETVRTLLIPEHKGHLDLVVLMMQLGKQQINSIWVEAGPTLAGALLQAGLVDELIVYIAPKLLGSDARGLCTLPGLEKLADAPQFKFKEIRHVGPDVCLHLVGA
;
A
#
# COMPACT_ATOMS: atom_id res chain seq x y z
N MET A 1 28.28 8.02 -8.15
CA MET A 1 28.67 7.12 -7.03
C MET A 1 28.39 7.74 -5.65
N GLN A 2 28.85 8.96 -5.34
CA GLN A 2 28.66 9.52 -3.99
C GLN A 2 27.20 9.96 -3.73
N ASP A 3 26.57 10.64 -4.68
CA ASP A 3 25.17 11.05 -4.59
C ASP A 3 24.21 9.85 -4.50
N GLU A 4 24.49 8.79 -5.24
CA GLU A 4 23.72 7.52 -5.20
C GLU A 4 23.77 6.86 -3.83
N TYR A 5 24.95 6.88 -3.17
CA TYR A 5 25.10 6.34 -1.82
C TYR A 5 24.19 7.06 -0.82
N TYR A 6 24.18 8.40 -0.84
CA TYR A 6 23.34 9.19 0.08
C TYR A 6 21.86 9.10 -0.26
N MET A 7 21.50 9.03 -1.55
CA MET A 7 20.11 8.80 -1.97
C MET A 7 19.62 7.40 -1.59
N ALA A 8 20.44 6.37 -1.75
CA ALA A 8 20.12 5.01 -1.29
C ALA A 8 19.89 4.98 0.22
N ARG A 9 20.68 5.75 0.99
CA ARG A 9 20.47 5.90 2.43
C ARG A 9 19.14 6.57 2.76
N ALA A 10 18.78 7.65 2.02
CA ALA A 10 17.50 8.32 2.18
C ALA A 10 16.31 7.41 1.85
N LEU A 11 16.41 6.61 0.78
CA LEU A 11 15.41 5.59 0.42
C LEU A 11 15.24 4.52 1.51
N LYS A 12 16.35 4.07 2.10
CA LYS A 12 16.31 3.11 3.21
C LYS A 12 15.64 3.69 4.47
N LEU A 13 15.84 4.98 4.73
CA LEU A 13 15.13 5.69 5.82
C LEU A 13 13.63 5.79 5.50
N ALA A 14 13.27 6.17 4.28
CA ALA A 14 11.88 6.30 3.85
C ALA A 14 11.08 5.00 4.05
N GLN A 15 11.70 3.82 3.83
CA GLN A 15 11.08 2.53 4.04
C GLN A 15 10.57 2.31 5.47
N ARG A 16 11.14 2.99 6.46
CA ARG A 16 10.70 2.87 7.87
C ARG A 16 9.28 3.39 8.10
N GLY A 17 8.84 4.36 7.28
CA GLY A 17 7.49 4.93 7.36
C GLY A 17 6.38 4.06 6.78
N ARG A 18 6.69 2.99 6.05
CA ARG A 18 5.74 2.21 5.25
C ARG A 18 4.52 1.65 5.98
N PHE A 19 4.57 1.58 7.30
CA PHE A 19 3.47 1.07 8.12
C PHE A 19 2.52 2.17 8.65
N THR A 20 2.98 3.42 8.73
CA THR A 20 2.33 4.47 9.54
C THR A 20 2.05 5.76 8.79
N THR A 21 2.59 5.94 7.58
CA THR A 21 2.49 7.23 6.86
C THR A 21 1.18 7.43 6.10
N HIS A 22 0.41 6.37 5.80
CA HIS A 22 -0.83 6.53 5.05
C HIS A 22 -1.73 7.64 5.62
N PRO A 23 -2.30 8.51 4.77
CA PRO A 23 -2.27 8.53 3.30
C PRO A 23 -1.07 9.26 2.68
N ASN A 24 -0.10 9.70 3.46
CA ASN A 24 1.09 10.42 2.99
C ASN A 24 2.08 9.46 2.34
N PRO A 25 2.98 9.97 1.45
CA PRO A 25 4.06 9.16 0.90
C PRO A 25 5.14 8.86 1.95
N ASN A 26 5.90 7.81 1.69
CA ASN A 26 7.11 7.49 2.43
C ASN A 26 8.25 8.37 1.91
N VAL A 27 8.80 9.20 2.78
CA VAL A 27 9.88 10.13 2.43
C VAL A 27 11.03 9.99 3.40
N GLY A 28 12.25 10.02 2.88
CA GLY A 28 13.48 10.06 3.65
C GLY A 28 14.35 11.24 3.23
N CYS A 29 15.12 11.75 4.16
CA CYS A 29 16.05 12.85 3.94
C CYS A 29 17.39 12.60 4.61
N VAL A 30 18.47 12.86 3.89
CA VAL A 30 19.84 12.81 4.40
C VAL A 30 20.53 14.14 4.10
N ILE A 31 21.15 14.74 5.10
CA ILE A 31 21.91 15.99 4.98
C ILE A 31 23.40 15.68 5.12
N VAL A 32 24.17 16.10 4.13
CA VAL A 32 25.60 15.80 4.01
C VAL A 32 26.41 17.09 3.96
N LYS A 33 27.42 17.18 4.82
CA LYS A 33 28.38 18.28 4.86
C LYS A 33 29.80 17.71 4.78
N ASP A 34 30.59 18.21 3.82
CA ASP A 34 31.99 17.81 3.64
C ASP A 34 32.21 16.28 3.56
N GLY A 35 31.26 15.57 2.92
CA GLY A 35 31.28 14.12 2.76
C GLY A 35 30.76 13.33 3.96
N GLU A 36 30.37 13.99 5.04
CA GLU A 36 29.81 13.36 6.24
C GLU A 36 28.30 13.55 6.33
N ILE A 37 27.58 12.52 6.77
CA ILE A 37 26.16 12.61 7.09
C ILE A 37 26.02 13.35 8.42
N VAL A 38 25.43 14.54 8.38
CA VAL A 38 25.22 15.40 9.56
C VAL A 38 23.77 15.38 10.05
N GLY A 39 22.82 14.89 9.23
CA GLY A 39 21.43 14.77 9.60
C GLY A 39 20.71 13.71 8.79
N GLU A 40 19.80 12.99 9.44
CA GLU A 40 18.94 11.98 8.84
C GLU A 40 17.51 12.10 9.37
N GLY A 41 16.55 11.82 8.51
CA GLY A 41 15.16 11.81 8.90
C GLY A 41 14.29 11.04 7.92
N TYR A 42 13.12 10.65 8.38
CA TYR A 42 12.07 10.09 7.54
C TYR A 42 10.70 10.53 8.07
N HIS A 43 9.70 10.54 7.19
CA HIS A 43 8.33 10.80 7.60
C HIS A 43 7.81 9.61 8.42
N GLN A 44 7.51 9.84 9.70
CA GLN A 44 7.24 8.78 10.65
C GLN A 44 5.76 8.40 10.70
N ARG A 45 4.88 9.41 10.65
CA ARG A 45 3.42 9.22 10.75
C ARG A 45 2.68 10.36 10.08
N ALA A 46 1.51 10.07 9.49
CA ALA A 46 0.63 11.09 8.95
C ALA A 46 0.28 12.16 10.00
N GLY A 47 0.43 13.43 9.63
CA GLY A 47 0.18 14.57 10.53
C GLY A 47 1.39 15.00 11.37
N GLU A 48 2.47 14.25 11.39
CA GLU A 48 3.74 14.59 12.04
C GLU A 48 4.72 15.29 11.08
N PRO A 49 5.86 15.82 11.56
CA PRO A 49 6.86 16.48 10.73
C PRO A 49 7.35 15.61 9.58
N HIS A 50 7.68 16.26 8.46
CA HIS A 50 8.25 15.60 7.29
C HIS A 50 9.72 15.21 7.51
N ALA A 51 10.25 14.40 6.61
CA ALA A 51 11.62 13.86 6.67
C ALA A 51 12.69 14.95 6.79
N GLU A 52 12.53 16.02 6.02
CA GLU A 52 13.45 17.17 5.97
C GLU A 52 13.56 17.85 7.33
N VAL A 53 12.43 18.00 8.03
CA VAL A 53 12.39 18.62 9.37
C VAL A 53 13.18 17.82 10.38
N HIS A 54 13.04 16.49 10.36
CA HIS A 54 13.81 15.60 11.23
C HIS A 54 15.31 15.66 10.92
N ALA A 55 15.67 15.61 9.63
CA ALA A 55 17.06 15.68 9.19
C ALA A 55 17.70 17.03 9.55
N LEU A 56 16.99 18.16 9.35
CA LEU A 56 17.46 19.50 9.71
C LEU A 56 17.64 19.67 11.21
N ARG A 57 16.73 19.15 12.03
CA ARG A 57 16.86 19.17 13.49
C ARG A 57 18.10 18.44 13.97
N MET A 58 18.42 17.31 13.35
CA MET A 58 19.63 16.54 13.67
C MET A 58 20.90 17.26 13.20
N ALA A 59 20.88 17.86 12.00
CA ALA A 59 22.02 18.56 11.43
C ALA A 59 22.36 19.85 12.17
N GLY A 60 21.35 20.58 12.68
CA GLY A 60 21.52 21.88 13.32
C GLY A 60 22.29 22.86 12.43
N GLU A 61 23.24 23.59 12.98
CA GLU A 61 24.07 24.57 12.25
C GLU A 61 24.91 23.97 11.12
N LYS A 62 25.18 22.66 11.14
CA LYS A 62 25.90 21.96 10.07
C LYS A 62 25.10 21.87 8.76
N ALA A 63 23.80 22.13 8.79
CA ALA A 63 22.97 22.20 7.58
C ALA A 63 23.38 23.34 6.65
N LYS A 64 23.99 24.41 7.18
CA LYS A 64 24.41 25.54 6.38
C LYS A 64 25.53 25.16 5.39
N GLY A 65 25.25 25.38 4.10
CA GLY A 65 26.13 25.02 3.00
C GLY A 65 26.22 23.50 2.74
N ALA A 66 25.36 22.69 3.33
CA ALA A 66 25.27 21.24 3.12
C ALA A 66 24.45 20.88 1.87
N THR A 67 24.49 19.59 1.48
CA THR A 67 23.61 19.02 0.46
C THR A 67 22.52 18.19 1.14
N ALA A 68 21.26 18.42 0.77
CA ALA A 68 20.13 17.61 1.21
C ALA A 68 19.69 16.63 0.10
N TYR A 69 19.65 15.34 0.41
CA TYR A 69 19.14 14.28 -0.45
C TYR A 69 17.75 13.89 0.04
N VAL A 70 16.73 14.07 -0.80
CA VAL A 70 15.33 13.83 -0.43
C VAL A 70 14.70 12.89 -1.45
N THR A 71 13.97 11.89 -0.99
CA THR A 71 13.39 10.87 -1.89
C THR A 71 12.18 11.34 -2.68
N LEU A 72 11.61 12.50 -2.32
CA LEU A 72 10.50 13.15 -3.02
C LEU A 72 10.71 14.66 -2.98
N GLU A 73 10.20 15.38 -3.98
CA GLU A 73 10.21 16.84 -4.02
C GLU A 73 9.77 17.46 -2.68
N PRO A 74 10.57 18.36 -2.07
CA PRO A 74 10.16 19.08 -0.86
C PRO A 74 8.89 19.91 -1.08
N CYS A 75 7.94 19.81 -0.17
CA CYS A 75 6.67 20.50 -0.30
C CYS A 75 6.82 22.02 -0.26
N SER A 76 5.98 22.73 -1.06
CA SER A 76 5.98 24.19 -1.21
C SER A 76 4.70 24.84 -0.68
N HIS A 77 3.70 24.06 -0.28
CA HIS A 77 2.41 24.56 0.23
C HIS A 77 2.38 24.53 1.76
N HIS A 78 1.68 25.49 2.34
CA HIS A 78 1.40 25.52 3.77
C HIS A 78 0.32 24.48 4.10
N GLY A 79 0.70 23.48 4.90
CA GLY A 79 -0.21 22.53 5.50
C GLY A 79 -0.36 22.82 7.01
N ARG A 80 -0.33 21.78 7.82
CA ARG A 80 -0.26 21.91 9.29
C ARG A 80 1.10 22.41 9.78
N THR A 81 2.12 22.28 8.96
CA THR A 81 3.51 22.73 9.19
C THR A 81 3.95 23.64 8.05
N PRO A 82 4.96 24.53 8.28
CA PRO A 82 5.56 25.30 7.20
C PRO A 82 6.11 24.38 6.10
N PRO A 83 6.18 24.87 4.85
CA PRO A 83 6.74 24.11 3.73
C PRO A 83 8.17 23.65 3.97
N CYS A 84 8.50 22.42 3.56
CA CYS A 84 9.86 21.90 3.69
C CYS A 84 10.88 22.72 2.87
N CYS A 85 10.47 23.30 1.75
CA CYS A 85 11.29 24.23 0.99
C CYS A 85 11.75 25.41 1.86
N ASP A 86 10.85 25.99 2.64
CA ASP A 86 11.18 27.13 3.52
C ASP A 86 12.13 26.73 4.63
N ALA A 87 11.97 25.54 5.19
CA ALA A 87 12.87 25.02 6.21
C ALA A 87 14.29 24.80 5.65
N LEU A 88 14.41 24.26 4.44
CA LEU A 88 15.70 24.05 3.75
C LEU A 88 16.37 25.39 3.40
N ILE A 89 15.60 26.37 2.91
CA ILE A 89 16.10 27.73 2.61
C ILE A 89 16.58 28.40 3.89
N ALA A 90 15.79 28.37 4.95
CA ALA A 90 16.13 28.99 6.24
C ALA A 90 17.37 28.36 6.88
N ALA A 91 17.57 27.06 6.71
CA ALA A 91 18.75 26.34 7.17
C ALA A 91 20.01 26.64 6.34
N GLY A 92 19.86 27.29 5.19
CA GLY A 92 20.97 27.70 4.32
C GLY A 92 21.67 26.53 3.64
N VAL A 93 20.95 25.46 3.25
CA VAL A 93 21.53 24.38 2.46
C VAL A 93 21.98 24.92 1.10
N ALA A 94 23.11 24.42 0.59
CA ALA A 94 23.65 24.88 -0.68
C ALA A 94 23.11 24.11 -1.89
N ARG A 95 22.74 22.84 -1.70
CA ARG A 95 22.27 21.94 -2.76
C ARG A 95 21.14 21.03 -2.27
N VAL A 96 20.18 20.77 -3.16
CA VAL A 96 19.10 19.78 -2.95
C VAL A 96 19.08 18.82 -4.11
N VAL A 97 19.14 17.52 -3.81
CA VAL A 97 18.98 16.41 -4.76
C VAL A 97 17.70 15.68 -4.42
N ALA A 98 16.68 15.80 -5.27
CA ALA A 98 15.43 15.04 -5.10
C ALA A 98 15.44 13.79 -5.97
N SER A 99 14.93 12.66 -5.45
CA SER A 99 14.83 11.46 -6.28
C SER A 99 13.78 11.62 -7.38
N MET A 100 12.66 12.26 -7.07
CA MET A 100 11.58 12.49 -8.04
C MET A 100 10.79 13.76 -7.72
N GLN A 101 10.10 14.30 -8.74
CA GLN A 101 9.09 15.34 -8.55
C GLN A 101 7.82 14.76 -7.91
N ASP A 102 7.09 15.60 -7.18
CA ASP A 102 5.77 15.23 -6.70
C ASP A 102 4.80 15.07 -7.90
N PRO A 103 4.10 13.94 -8.03
CA PRO A 103 3.15 13.71 -9.14
C PRO A 103 1.86 14.53 -8.99
N ASN A 104 1.60 15.13 -7.83
CA ASN A 104 0.43 15.96 -7.62
C ASN A 104 0.51 17.21 -8.50
N PRO A 105 -0.40 17.43 -9.47
CA PRO A 105 -0.36 18.59 -10.37
C PRO A 105 -0.36 19.95 -9.67
N GLN A 106 -0.85 19.99 -8.41
CA GLN A 106 -0.85 21.20 -7.59
C GLN A 106 0.51 21.52 -6.97
N VAL A 107 1.43 20.57 -6.95
CA VAL A 107 2.74 20.65 -6.29
C VAL A 107 3.89 20.52 -7.30
N ALA A 108 3.70 19.70 -8.32
CA ALA A 108 4.75 19.29 -9.28
C ALA A 108 5.68 20.42 -9.73
N GLY A 109 6.95 20.32 -9.36
CA GLY A 109 8.02 21.24 -9.72
C GLY A 109 8.04 22.57 -8.95
N ARG A 110 7.00 22.90 -8.18
CA ARG A 110 6.92 24.19 -7.46
C ARG A 110 7.92 24.27 -6.31
N GLY A 111 8.14 23.15 -5.62
CA GLY A 111 9.12 23.06 -4.54
C GLY A 111 10.54 23.21 -5.06
N LEU A 112 10.88 22.49 -6.12
CA LEU A 112 12.19 22.58 -6.77
C LEU A 112 12.44 23.98 -7.32
N TYR A 113 11.45 24.58 -7.99
CA TYR A 113 11.54 25.95 -8.50
C TYR A 113 11.77 26.99 -7.37
N ARG A 114 11.04 26.86 -6.25
CA ARG A 114 11.18 27.75 -5.09
C ARG A 114 12.61 27.68 -4.50
N LEU A 115 13.18 26.49 -4.39
CA LEU A 115 14.55 26.30 -3.94
C LEU A 115 15.55 26.96 -4.90
N GLN A 116 15.37 26.80 -6.22
CA GLN A 116 16.21 27.45 -7.24
C GLN A 116 16.14 28.98 -7.17
N GLN A 117 14.93 29.54 -6.98
CA GLN A 117 14.75 31.00 -6.84
C GLN A 117 15.45 31.55 -5.57
N ALA A 118 15.64 30.73 -4.56
CA ALA A 118 16.41 31.07 -3.36
C ALA A 118 17.93 30.89 -3.52
N GLY A 119 18.41 30.54 -4.72
CA GLY A 119 19.85 30.38 -5.03
C GLY A 119 20.41 29.00 -4.64
N ILE A 120 19.57 28.03 -4.35
CA ILE A 120 20.00 26.66 -4.04
C ILE A 120 20.22 25.89 -5.34
N ASP A 121 21.32 25.14 -5.45
CA ASP A 121 21.56 24.21 -6.56
C ASP A 121 20.59 23.02 -6.44
N VAL A 122 19.79 22.76 -7.48
CA VAL A 122 18.73 21.74 -7.45
C VAL A 122 18.87 20.78 -8.61
N SER A 123 18.86 19.49 -8.29
CA SER A 123 18.76 18.40 -9.27
C SER A 123 17.71 17.37 -8.85
N HIS A 124 17.16 16.64 -9.82
CA HIS A 124 16.20 15.57 -9.56
C HIS A 124 16.35 14.41 -10.55
N GLY A 125 15.72 13.27 -10.25
CA GLY A 125 15.74 12.06 -11.08
C GLY A 125 16.70 10.98 -10.61
N LEU A 126 17.50 11.23 -9.57
CA LEU A 126 18.44 10.25 -9.05
C LEU A 126 17.69 9.11 -8.32
N MET A 127 17.88 7.85 -8.77
CA MET A 127 17.20 6.66 -8.24
C MET A 127 15.66 6.81 -8.23
N MET A 128 15.12 7.40 -9.28
CA MET A 128 13.68 7.67 -9.40
C MET A 128 12.85 6.38 -9.40
N SER A 129 13.34 5.32 -10.05
CA SER A 129 12.65 4.02 -10.10
C SER A 129 12.44 3.42 -8.71
N GLU A 130 13.45 3.49 -7.85
CA GLU A 130 13.40 3.01 -6.47
C GLU A 130 12.44 3.84 -5.61
N ALA A 131 12.43 5.15 -5.79
CA ALA A 131 11.50 6.04 -5.11
C ALA A 131 10.04 5.79 -5.54
N GLU A 132 9.80 5.54 -6.82
CA GLU A 132 8.49 5.17 -7.34
C GLU A 132 8.01 3.82 -6.77
N GLN A 133 8.87 2.80 -6.72
CA GLN A 133 8.52 1.50 -6.11
C GLN A 133 8.12 1.64 -4.64
N LEU A 134 8.78 2.51 -3.90
CA LEU A 134 8.49 2.76 -2.50
C LEU A 134 7.11 3.40 -2.29
N ASN A 135 6.64 4.20 -3.25
CA ASN A 135 5.43 5.01 -3.15
C ASN A 135 4.36 4.67 -4.20
N LYS A 136 4.40 3.47 -4.79
CA LYS A 136 3.53 3.06 -5.91
C LYS A 136 2.04 3.33 -5.68
N GLY A 137 1.54 3.12 -4.48
CA GLY A 137 0.14 3.37 -4.13
C GLY A 137 -0.20 4.86 -4.12
N PHE A 138 0.61 5.68 -3.46
CA PHE A 138 0.45 7.13 -3.45
C PHE A 138 0.53 7.70 -4.88
N LEU A 139 1.53 7.26 -5.65
CA LEU A 139 1.75 7.74 -7.02
C LEU A 139 0.59 7.37 -7.94
N LYS A 140 0.10 6.14 -7.89
CA LYS A 140 -1.06 5.72 -8.70
C LYS A 140 -2.28 6.56 -8.37
N ARG A 141 -2.58 6.76 -7.08
CA ARG A 141 -3.72 7.57 -6.67
C ARG A 141 -3.60 9.03 -7.14
N MET A 142 -2.41 9.62 -7.04
CA MET A 142 -2.18 10.99 -7.52
C MET A 142 -2.32 11.12 -9.04
N ARG A 143 -1.82 10.14 -9.79
CA ARG A 143 -1.84 10.15 -11.26
C ARG A 143 -3.19 9.79 -11.87
N THR A 144 -3.94 8.90 -11.21
CA THR A 144 -5.15 8.29 -11.81
C THR A 144 -6.42 8.47 -10.99
N GLY A 145 -6.31 8.85 -9.71
CA GLY A 145 -7.43 8.87 -8.77
C GLY A 145 -7.81 7.49 -8.20
N PHE A 146 -7.15 6.41 -8.63
CA PHE A 146 -7.42 5.03 -8.19
C PHE A 146 -6.37 4.54 -7.18
N PRO A 147 -6.75 3.71 -6.18
CA PRO A 147 -5.80 3.04 -5.33
C PRO A 147 -5.00 1.97 -6.10
N TYR A 148 -3.85 1.59 -5.56
CA TYR A 148 -3.03 0.49 -6.05
C TYR A 148 -3.55 -0.83 -5.48
N ILE A 149 -3.87 -1.80 -6.34
CA ILE A 149 -4.58 -3.03 -5.95
C ILE A 149 -3.65 -4.23 -6.08
N GLN A 150 -3.41 -4.89 -4.94
CA GLN A 150 -2.66 -6.12 -4.82
C GLN A 150 -3.65 -7.26 -4.52
N LEU A 151 -3.84 -8.17 -5.46
CA LEU A 151 -4.70 -9.35 -5.29
C LEU A 151 -3.87 -10.52 -4.76
N LYS A 152 -4.21 -10.99 -3.56
CA LYS A 152 -3.58 -12.16 -2.95
C LYS A 152 -4.44 -13.40 -3.17
N LEU A 153 -3.82 -14.47 -3.63
CA LEU A 153 -4.42 -15.79 -3.73
C LEU A 153 -3.55 -16.84 -3.04
N GLY A 154 -4.18 -17.80 -2.40
CA GLY A 154 -3.52 -19.00 -1.88
C GLY A 154 -4.07 -20.22 -2.59
N ALA A 155 -3.21 -21.08 -3.11
CA ALA A 155 -3.62 -22.22 -3.91
C ALA A 155 -2.75 -23.46 -3.68
N SER A 156 -3.28 -24.60 -4.06
CA SER A 156 -2.53 -25.84 -4.28
C SER A 156 -1.73 -25.76 -5.58
N LEU A 157 -0.82 -26.70 -5.80
CA LEU A 157 -0.01 -26.81 -7.01
C LEU A 157 -0.86 -26.94 -8.29
N ASP A 158 -2.03 -27.58 -8.19
CA ASP A 158 -3.00 -27.70 -9.28
C ASP A 158 -4.00 -26.52 -9.35
N GLY A 159 -3.69 -25.39 -8.70
CA GLY A 159 -4.43 -24.12 -8.81
C GLY A 159 -5.78 -24.12 -8.10
N ARG A 160 -5.93 -24.82 -7.00
CA ARG A 160 -7.18 -24.93 -6.25
C ARG A 160 -7.13 -24.15 -4.94
N THR A 161 -8.24 -23.50 -4.60
CA THR A 161 -8.33 -22.59 -3.43
C THR A 161 -9.17 -23.14 -2.29
N ALA A 162 -9.94 -24.20 -2.53
CA ALA A 162 -10.71 -24.93 -1.54
C ALA A 162 -11.11 -26.31 -2.09
N MET A 163 -11.39 -27.26 -1.21
CA MET A 163 -12.02 -28.51 -1.58
C MET A 163 -13.44 -28.29 -2.12
N ALA A 164 -14.00 -29.30 -2.80
CA ALA A 164 -15.42 -29.28 -3.23
C ALA A 164 -16.38 -29.06 -2.06
N SER A 165 -16.06 -29.59 -0.87
CA SER A 165 -16.80 -29.39 0.39
C SER A 165 -16.78 -27.93 0.89
N GLY A 166 -15.85 -27.10 0.40
CA GLY A 166 -15.58 -25.75 0.90
C GLY A 166 -14.45 -25.69 1.92
N GLU A 167 -13.88 -26.81 2.36
CA GLU A 167 -12.73 -26.82 3.25
C GLU A 167 -11.52 -26.13 2.56
N SER A 168 -10.97 -25.11 3.21
CA SER A 168 -9.86 -24.30 2.70
C SER A 168 -8.73 -24.08 3.71
N GLN A 169 -8.96 -24.37 4.97
CA GLN A 169 -8.01 -24.15 6.06
C GLN A 169 -7.29 -25.45 6.42
N TRP A 170 -5.95 -25.57 6.28
CA TRP A 170 -5.06 -24.56 5.73
C TRP A 170 -4.38 -25.15 4.49
N ILE A 171 -4.52 -24.49 3.35
CA ILE A 171 -3.83 -24.90 2.12
C ILE A 171 -2.36 -24.49 2.21
N THR A 172 -2.10 -23.22 2.52
CA THR A 172 -0.75 -22.65 2.65
C THR A 172 -0.20 -22.77 4.06
N SER A 173 1.13 -22.68 4.17
CA SER A 173 1.88 -22.88 5.41
C SER A 173 1.72 -21.74 6.43
N PRO A 174 2.11 -21.97 7.70
CA PRO A 174 2.22 -20.89 8.70
C PRO A 174 3.16 -19.76 8.27
N GLN A 175 4.26 -20.09 7.57
CA GLN A 175 5.22 -19.11 7.06
C GLN A 175 4.57 -18.19 6.01
N ALA A 176 3.79 -18.74 5.08
CA ALA A 176 3.04 -17.93 4.11
C ALA A 176 2.02 -17.01 4.81
N ARG A 177 1.35 -17.50 5.85
CA ARG A 177 0.43 -16.67 6.64
C ARG A 177 1.15 -15.54 7.40
N GLY A 178 2.36 -15.79 7.92
CA GLY A 178 3.21 -14.75 8.51
C GLY A 178 3.62 -13.68 7.50
N ASP A 179 4.01 -14.08 6.28
CA ASP A 179 4.32 -13.17 5.18
C ASP A 179 3.11 -12.29 4.81
N VAL A 180 1.90 -12.84 4.81
CA VAL A 180 0.65 -12.08 4.61
C VAL A 180 0.44 -11.02 5.69
N GLN A 181 0.84 -11.26 6.95
CA GLN A 181 0.74 -10.27 8.03
C GLN A 181 1.58 -9.02 7.72
N LEU A 182 2.79 -9.20 7.19
CA LEU A 182 3.65 -8.10 6.77
C LEU A 182 2.99 -7.27 5.65
N LEU A 183 2.41 -7.93 4.65
CA LEU A 183 1.75 -7.27 3.51
C LEU A 183 0.47 -6.54 3.94
N ARG A 184 -0.30 -7.12 4.86
CA ARG A 184 -1.42 -6.42 5.53
C ARG A 184 -0.94 -5.16 6.25
N ALA A 185 0.13 -5.27 7.04
CA ALA A 185 0.67 -4.14 7.82
C ALA A 185 1.11 -2.96 6.94
N GLN A 186 1.60 -3.23 5.74
CA GLN A 186 2.03 -2.23 4.77
C GLN A 186 0.87 -1.62 3.98
N SER A 187 -0.29 -2.27 3.94
CA SER A 187 -1.43 -1.83 3.13
C SER A 187 -2.26 -0.76 3.82
N HIS A 188 -2.83 0.16 3.05
CA HIS A 188 -3.74 1.16 3.61
C HIS A 188 -5.08 0.55 3.99
N ALA A 189 -5.62 -0.33 3.13
CA ALA A 189 -6.86 -1.05 3.36
C ALA A 189 -6.76 -2.53 2.96
N ILE A 190 -7.64 -3.35 3.51
CA ILE A 190 -7.86 -4.75 3.12
C ILE A 190 -9.26 -4.86 2.55
N LEU A 191 -9.39 -5.44 1.36
CA LEU A 191 -10.68 -5.67 0.70
C LEU A 191 -11.05 -7.14 0.74
N THR A 192 -12.29 -7.41 1.11
CA THR A 192 -12.90 -8.74 1.04
C THR A 192 -14.36 -8.68 0.58
N SER A 193 -15.03 -9.81 0.52
CA SER A 193 -16.46 -9.93 0.18
C SER A 193 -17.28 -10.45 1.35
N SER A 194 -18.58 -10.15 1.34
CA SER A 194 -19.53 -10.73 2.29
C SER A 194 -19.54 -12.27 2.24
N ALA A 195 -19.30 -12.87 1.08
CA ALA A 195 -19.20 -14.32 0.97
C ALA A 195 -18.06 -14.90 1.81
N THR A 196 -16.89 -14.26 1.82
CA THR A 196 -15.75 -14.64 2.67
C THR A 196 -16.08 -14.43 4.16
N VAL A 197 -16.71 -13.30 4.50
CA VAL A 197 -17.11 -13.02 5.89
C VAL A 197 -18.09 -14.06 6.42
N LEU A 198 -19.09 -14.43 5.61
CA LEU A 198 -20.08 -15.43 6.01
C LEU A 198 -19.52 -16.86 6.09
N ALA A 199 -18.53 -17.19 5.25
CA ALA A 199 -17.93 -18.53 5.22
C ALA A 199 -16.93 -18.74 6.37
N ASP A 200 -16.06 -17.74 6.63
CA ASP A 200 -14.86 -17.91 7.47
C ASP A 200 -14.90 -17.05 8.75
N ASP A 201 -15.84 -16.10 8.87
CA ASP A 201 -15.92 -15.09 9.93
C ASP A 201 -14.54 -14.53 10.32
N PRO A 202 -13.79 -13.97 9.35
CA PRO A 202 -12.41 -13.55 9.56
C PRO A 202 -12.32 -12.25 10.35
N ALA A 203 -11.26 -12.07 11.11
CA ALA A 203 -10.93 -10.80 11.75
C ALA A 203 -10.31 -9.79 10.77
N LEU A 204 -9.51 -10.25 9.81
CA LEU A 204 -8.71 -9.46 8.85
C LEU A 204 -7.91 -8.33 9.52
N THR A 205 -7.25 -8.67 10.60
CA THR A 205 -6.37 -7.77 11.35
C THR A 205 -4.91 -8.12 11.12
N VAL A 206 -4.04 -7.15 11.38
CA VAL A 206 -2.61 -7.39 11.55
C VAL A 206 -2.37 -7.90 12.97
N ARG A 207 -1.80 -9.09 13.07
CA ARG A 207 -1.37 -9.68 14.33
C ARG A 207 0.13 -9.43 14.50
N TRP A 208 0.48 -8.47 15.36
CA TRP A 208 1.86 -8.02 15.53
C TRP A 208 2.82 -9.16 15.91
N SER A 209 2.36 -10.10 16.73
CA SER A 209 3.16 -11.27 17.16
C SER A 209 3.49 -12.25 16.03
N GLU A 210 2.81 -12.15 14.88
CA GLU A 210 3.08 -12.98 13.70
C GLU A 210 4.01 -12.28 12.67
N LEU A 211 4.41 -11.03 12.93
CA LEU A 211 5.44 -10.34 12.15
C LEU A 211 6.82 -10.90 12.49
N ASP A 212 7.74 -10.88 11.54
CA ASP A 212 9.12 -11.28 11.76
C ASP A 212 9.85 -10.32 12.75
N GLU A 213 10.92 -10.81 13.38
CA GLU A 213 11.66 -10.07 14.40
C GLU A 213 12.23 -8.73 13.89
N GLN A 214 12.68 -8.67 12.63
CA GLN A 214 13.20 -7.44 12.04
C GLN A 214 12.10 -6.40 11.88
N THR A 215 10.92 -6.84 11.43
CA THR A 215 9.75 -5.98 11.32
C THR A 215 9.26 -5.52 12.69
N GLN A 216 9.22 -6.39 13.68
CA GLN A 216 8.84 -6.04 15.05
C GLN A 216 9.79 -4.98 15.65
N ALA A 217 11.09 -5.08 15.38
CA ALA A 217 12.07 -4.10 15.82
C ALA A 217 11.89 -2.71 15.19
N LEU A 218 11.49 -2.68 13.91
CA LEU A 218 11.23 -1.43 13.16
C LEU A 218 9.83 -0.85 13.40
N TYR A 219 8.88 -1.69 13.77
CA TYR A 219 7.47 -1.37 13.96
C TYR A 219 6.98 -1.86 15.32
N PRO A 220 7.29 -1.12 16.40
CA PRO A 220 6.88 -1.49 17.75
C PRO A 220 5.36 -1.63 17.90
N GLN A 221 4.91 -2.56 18.75
CA GLN A 221 3.49 -2.89 18.91
C GLN A 221 2.62 -1.68 19.27
N GLN A 222 3.13 -0.75 20.08
CA GLN A 222 2.40 0.47 20.45
C GLN A 222 2.10 1.39 19.25
N ASN A 223 2.80 1.22 18.16
CA ASN A 223 2.59 1.97 16.91
C ASN A 223 1.68 1.24 15.92
N LEU A 224 1.20 0.06 16.28
CA LEU A 224 0.40 -0.79 15.38
C LEU A 224 -0.84 -0.05 14.91
N ARG A 225 -0.96 0.09 13.59
CA ARG A 225 -2.14 0.58 12.88
C ARG A 225 -2.85 -0.61 12.23
N GLN A 226 -4.14 -0.72 12.42
CA GLN A 226 -4.95 -1.66 11.65
C GLN A 226 -5.32 -1.05 10.29
N PRO A 227 -5.16 -1.77 9.17
CA PRO A 227 -5.71 -1.36 7.89
C PRO A 227 -7.23 -1.19 7.96
N ILE A 228 -7.78 -0.28 7.16
CA ILE A 228 -9.22 -0.18 6.98
C ILE A 228 -9.72 -1.46 6.32
N ARG A 229 -10.69 -2.13 6.92
CA ARG A 229 -11.31 -3.32 6.33
C ARG A 229 -12.48 -2.89 5.46
N ILE A 230 -12.44 -3.23 4.19
CA ILE A 230 -13.50 -2.92 3.21
C ILE A 230 -14.20 -4.21 2.83
N VAL A 231 -15.51 -4.25 3.01
CA VAL A 231 -16.34 -5.42 2.72
C VAL A 231 -17.33 -5.08 1.61
N ILE A 232 -17.25 -5.78 0.49
CA ILE A 232 -18.30 -5.71 -0.55
C ILE A 232 -19.47 -6.55 -0.09
N ASP A 233 -20.58 -5.89 0.21
CA ASP A 233 -21.80 -6.49 0.78
C ASP A 233 -23.06 -5.88 0.17
N SER A 234 -23.25 -6.10 -1.14
CA SER A 234 -24.34 -5.53 -1.92
C SER A 234 -25.75 -5.90 -1.40
N GLN A 235 -25.87 -7.00 -0.67
CA GLN A 235 -27.16 -7.51 -0.15
C GLN A 235 -27.35 -7.33 1.36
N ASN A 236 -26.49 -6.56 2.04
CA ASN A 236 -26.57 -6.30 3.48
C ASN A 236 -26.60 -7.59 4.33
N ARG A 237 -25.79 -8.59 3.96
CA ARG A 237 -25.78 -9.92 4.62
C ARG A 237 -24.89 -9.96 5.87
N VAL A 238 -23.85 -9.15 5.91
CA VAL A 238 -22.98 -9.04 7.09
C VAL A 238 -23.69 -8.26 8.17
N THR A 239 -23.55 -8.68 9.41
CA THR A 239 -24.22 -8.10 10.58
C THR A 239 -23.20 -7.59 11.60
N PRO A 240 -23.61 -6.74 12.55
CA PRO A 240 -22.70 -6.20 13.58
C PRO A 240 -22.00 -7.26 14.45
N VAL A 241 -22.51 -8.49 14.51
CA VAL A 241 -21.93 -9.56 15.35
C VAL A 241 -20.75 -10.29 14.70
N HIS A 242 -20.49 -10.08 13.41
CA HIS A 242 -19.35 -10.70 12.74
C HIS A 242 -18.01 -10.17 13.26
N ARG A 243 -17.03 -11.06 13.37
CA ARG A 243 -15.72 -10.74 13.93
C ARG A 243 -15.05 -9.55 13.26
N ILE A 244 -15.18 -9.40 11.94
CA ILE A 244 -14.58 -8.28 11.19
C ILE A 244 -15.04 -6.91 11.69
N VAL A 245 -16.27 -6.81 12.20
CA VAL A 245 -16.86 -5.58 12.77
C VAL A 245 -16.39 -5.34 14.20
N GLN A 246 -16.16 -6.42 14.95
CA GLN A 246 -15.80 -6.38 16.37
C GLN A 246 -14.30 -6.06 16.62
N GLN A 247 -13.50 -5.95 15.55
CA GLN A 247 -12.06 -5.71 15.68
C GLN A 247 -11.74 -4.22 15.85
N PRO A 248 -10.60 -3.88 16.47
CA PRO A 248 -10.09 -2.51 16.46
C PRO A 248 -9.90 -1.96 15.06
N GLY A 249 -10.07 -0.63 14.90
CA GLY A 249 -9.95 0.05 13.61
C GLY A 249 -11.26 0.11 12.83
N GLU A 250 -11.22 0.72 11.64
CA GLU A 250 -12.41 1.00 10.84
C GLU A 250 -12.80 -0.19 9.96
N THR A 251 -14.12 -0.38 9.78
CA THR A 251 -14.69 -1.30 8.79
C THR A 251 -15.66 -0.53 7.90
N TRP A 252 -15.42 -0.55 6.60
CA TRP A 252 -16.24 0.13 5.61
C TRP A 252 -17.00 -0.89 4.77
N PHE A 253 -18.31 -0.72 4.64
CA PHE A 253 -19.15 -1.56 3.79
C PHE A 253 -19.42 -0.85 2.47
N ALA A 254 -19.11 -1.52 1.35
CA ALA A 254 -19.54 -1.12 0.02
C ALA A 254 -20.88 -1.84 -0.27
N ARG A 255 -21.95 -1.06 -0.39
CA ARG A 255 -23.34 -1.54 -0.52
C ARG A 255 -24.05 -0.84 -1.66
N THR A 256 -25.09 -1.48 -2.18
CA THR A 256 -25.94 -0.88 -3.21
C THR A 256 -27.17 -0.17 -2.62
N GLN A 257 -27.46 -0.42 -1.35
CA GLN A 257 -28.58 0.17 -0.62
C GLN A 257 -28.23 0.39 0.85
N GLU A 258 -28.93 1.31 1.48
CA GLU A 258 -28.79 1.60 2.91
C GLU A 258 -29.09 0.37 3.79
N ASP A 259 -28.50 0.38 4.96
CA ASP A 259 -28.74 -0.63 5.99
C ASP A 259 -29.23 0.07 7.27
N SER A 260 -30.43 -0.26 7.69
CA SER A 260 -31.09 0.39 8.84
C SER A 260 -30.65 -0.15 10.20
N ARG A 261 -29.78 -1.15 10.25
CA ARG A 261 -29.27 -1.70 11.52
C ARG A 261 -28.36 -0.70 12.22
N GLU A 262 -28.30 -0.80 13.54
CA GLU A 262 -27.33 -0.05 14.34
C GLU A 262 -25.93 -0.63 14.16
N TRP A 263 -24.98 0.25 13.84
CA TRP A 263 -23.59 -0.09 13.61
C TRP A 263 -22.67 0.66 14.59
N PRO A 264 -21.53 0.07 15.01
CA PRO A 264 -20.52 0.79 15.77
C PRO A 264 -20.04 2.06 15.02
N GLU A 265 -19.59 3.08 15.74
CA GLU A 265 -19.07 4.33 15.17
C GLU A 265 -17.86 4.12 14.25
N THR A 266 -17.15 2.99 14.39
CA THR A 266 -16.02 2.59 13.54
C THR A 266 -16.45 2.05 12.18
N VAL A 267 -17.76 1.88 11.97
CA VAL A 267 -18.32 1.38 10.71
C VAL A 267 -18.80 2.53 9.83
N ARG A 268 -18.46 2.44 8.53
CA ARG A 268 -18.98 3.36 7.51
C ARG A 268 -19.63 2.57 6.38
N THR A 269 -20.63 3.17 5.74
CA THR A 269 -21.23 2.64 4.52
C THR A 269 -20.90 3.56 3.35
N LEU A 270 -20.43 2.95 2.25
CA LEU A 270 -20.25 3.59 0.95
C LEU A 270 -21.35 3.05 0.04
N LEU A 271 -22.23 3.91 -0.44
CA LEU A 271 -23.24 3.56 -1.42
C LEU A 271 -22.63 3.59 -2.82
N ILE A 272 -22.64 2.43 -3.46
CA ILE A 272 -22.07 2.19 -4.77
C ILE A 272 -23.19 1.73 -5.70
N PRO A 273 -23.34 2.29 -6.89
CA PRO A 273 -24.36 1.86 -7.82
C PRO A 273 -24.14 0.42 -8.30
N GLU A 274 -25.21 -0.19 -8.76
CA GLU A 274 -25.15 -1.46 -9.46
C GLU A 274 -24.77 -1.26 -10.94
N HIS A 275 -24.00 -2.23 -11.45
CA HIS A 275 -23.72 -2.38 -12.87
C HIS A 275 -23.90 -3.86 -13.23
N LYS A 276 -24.80 -4.16 -14.18
CA LYS A 276 -25.10 -5.53 -14.64
C LYS A 276 -25.44 -6.51 -13.50
N GLY A 277 -26.22 -6.05 -12.51
CA GLY A 277 -26.66 -6.87 -11.36
C GLY A 277 -25.62 -7.07 -10.28
N HIS A 278 -24.48 -6.39 -10.34
CA HIS A 278 -23.41 -6.43 -9.36
C HIS A 278 -23.01 -5.03 -8.93
N LEU A 279 -22.41 -4.89 -7.75
CA LEU A 279 -21.82 -3.64 -7.29
C LEU A 279 -20.72 -3.20 -8.27
N ASP A 280 -20.75 -1.93 -8.70
CA ASP A 280 -19.77 -1.38 -9.65
C ASP A 280 -18.41 -1.22 -9.00
N LEU A 281 -17.47 -2.13 -9.32
CA LEU A 281 -16.12 -2.14 -8.77
C LEU A 281 -15.30 -0.92 -9.20
N VAL A 282 -15.51 -0.39 -10.41
CA VAL A 282 -14.77 0.79 -10.89
C VAL A 282 -15.18 2.01 -10.09
N VAL A 283 -16.48 2.20 -9.87
CA VAL A 283 -17.00 3.30 -9.04
C VAL A 283 -16.53 3.16 -7.59
N LEU A 284 -16.52 1.94 -7.05
CA LEU A 284 -15.98 1.69 -5.72
C LEU A 284 -14.52 2.16 -5.62
N MET A 285 -13.65 1.74 -6.55
CA MET A 285 -12.24 2.12 -6.52
C MET A 285 -12.05 3.63 -6.68
N MET A 286 -12.85 4.27 -7.52
CA MET A 286 -12.85 5.72 -7.67
C MET A 286 -13.22 6.44 -6.37
N GLN A 287 -14.25 5.96 -5.66
CA GLN A 287 -14.65 6.52 -4.37
C GLN A 287 -13.58 6.30 -3.29
N LEU A 288 -12.95 5.11 -3.25
CA LEU A 288 -11.87 4.82 -2.31
C LEU A 288 -10.66 5.74 -2.56
N GLY A 289 -10.32 6.01 -3.81
CA GLY A 289 -9.29 6.99 -4.16
C GLY A 289 -9.60 8.41 -3.66
N LYS A 290 -10.86 8.86 -3.78
CA LYS A 290 -11.33 10.13 -3.22
C LYS A 290 -11.25 10.17 -1.69
N GLN A 291 -11.44 9.04 -1.02
CA GLN A 291 -11.23 8.87 0.42
C GLN A 291 -9.75 8.71 0.80
N GLN A 292 -8.84 9.01 -0.12
CA GLN A 292 -7.39 8.98 0.06
C GLN A 292 -6.80 7.58 0.33
N ILE A 293 -7.47 6.52 -0.04
CA ILE A 293 -6.92 5.17 0.04
C ILE A 293 -5.85 5.00 -1.04
N ASN A 294 -4.59 4.79 -0.63
CA ASN A 294 -3.45 4.64 -1.54
C ASN A 294 -3.33 3.22 -2.09
N SER A 295 -3.50 2.22 -1.22
CA SER A 295 -3.28 0.82 -1.57
C SER A 295 -4.31 -0.09 -0.92
N ILE A 296 -4.66 -1.13 -1.64
CA ILE A 296 -5.62 -2.15 -1.21
C ILE A 296 -4.99 -3.53 -1.36
N TRP A 297 -4.95 -4.26 -0.26
CA TRP A 297 -4.64 -5.68 -0.21
C TRP A 297 -5.95 -6.47 -0.28
N VAL A 298 -6.12 -7.31 -1.29
CA VAL A 298 -7.35 -8.07 -1.50
C VAL A 298 -7.18 -9.49 -1.01
N GLU A 299 -8.04 -9.89 -0.08
CA GLU A 299 -8.18 -11.28 0.37
C GLU A 299 -9.64 -11.72 0.16
N ALA A 300 -9.90 -12.45 -0.90
CA ALA A 300 -11.24 -12.85 -1.29
C ALA A 300 -11.25 -14.20 -2.01
N GLY A 301 -12.44 -14.74 -2.14
CA GLY A 301 -12.67 -15.96 -2.92
C GLY A 301 -12.58 -15.73 -4.42
N PRO A 302 -12.70 -16.82 -5.22
CA PRO A 302 -12.46 -16.79 -6.66
C PRO A 302 -13.39 -15.86 -7.45
N THR A 303 -14.59 -15.60 -6.95
CA THR A 303 -15.57 -14.74 -7.64
C THR A 303 -15.14 -13.28 -7.64
N LEU A 304 -14.80 -12.70 -6.49
CA LEU A 304 -14.33 -11.32 -6.42
C LEU A 304 -12.95 -11.17 -7.07
N ALA A 305 -12.07 -12.16 -6.90
CA ALA A 305 -10.77 -12.18 -7.58
C ALA A 305 -10.94 -12.11 -9.11
N GLY A 306 -11.80 -12.95 -9.68
CA GLY A 306 -12.11 -12.93 -11.11
C GLY A 306 -12.74 -11.62 -11.57
N ALA A 307 -13.67 -11.06 -10.81
CA ALA A 307 -14.33 -9.80 -11.14
C ALA A 307 -13.32 -8.61 -11.19
N LEU A 308 -12.39 -8.55 -10.24
CA LEU A 308 -11.33 -7.53 -10.24
C LEU A 308 -10.38 -7.69 -11.43
N LEU A 309 -10.02 -8.93 -11.78
CA LEU A 309 -9.18 -9.23 -12.94
C LEU A 309 -9.87 -8.85 -14.26
N GLN A 310 -11.15 -9.21 -14.43
CA GLN A 310 -11.94 -8.87 -15.62
C GLN A 310 -12.15 -7.36 -15.77
N ALA A 311 -12.27 -6.64 -14.67
CA ALA A 311 -12.38 -5.18 -14.67
C ALA A 311 -11.05 -4.45 -14.93
N GLY A 312 -9.91 -5.18 -15.04
CA GLY A 312 -8.60 -4.59 -15.25
C GLY A 312 -8.10 -3.75 -14.06
N LEU A 313 -8.56 -4.06 -12.84
CA LEU A 313 -8.28 -3.25 -11.65
C LEU A 313 -7.07 -3.74 -10.86
N VAL A 314 -6.54 -4.94 -11.16
CA VAL A 314 -5.42 -5.55 -10.41
C VAL A 314 -4.08 -5.06 -10.95
N ASP A 315 -3.29 -4.43 -10.09
CA ASP A 315 -1.93 -3.97 -10.41
C ASP A 315 -0.88 -5.05 -10.17
N GLU A 316 -1.03 -5.80 -9.07
CA GLU A 316 -0.15 -6.91 -8.71
C GLU A 316 -0.96 -8.13 -8.29
N LEU A 317 -0.53 -9.28 -8.74
CA LEU A 317 -1.06 -10.58 -8.33
C LEU A 317 0.00 -11.31 -7.50
N ILE A 318 -0.37 -11.71 -6.28
CA ILE A 318 0.52 -12.40 -5.35
C ILE A 318 -0.10 -13.75 -5.02
N VAL A 319 0.54 -14.82 -5.48
CA VAL A 319 0.02 -16.19 -5.36
C VAL A 319 0.95 -17.03 -4.51
N TYR A 320 0.43 -17.55 -3.40
CA TYR A 320 1.11 -18.56 -2.60
C TYR A 320 0.69 -19.93 -3.05
N ILE A 321 1.62 -20.75 -3.49
CA ILE A 321 1.37 -22.12 -3.99
C ILE A 321 1.93 -23.11 -3.00
N ALA A 322 1.04 -23.92 -2.41
CA ALA A 322 1.41 -25.03 -1.55
C ALA A 322 1.73 -26.28 -2.38
N PRO A 323 2.68 -27.13 -1.94
CA PRO A 323 3.03 -28.37 -2.61
C PRO A 323 2.00 -29.47 -2.35
N LYS A 324 0.74 -29.23 -2.75
CA LYS A 324 -0.42 -30.09 -2.57
C LYS A 324 -1.20 -30.17 -3.86
N LEU A 325 -1.94 -31.25 -4.06
CA LEU A 325 -2.93 -31.43 -5.12
C LEU A 325 -4.30 -31.63 -4.48
N LEU A 326 -5.29 -30.85 -4.89
CA LEU A 326 -6.66 -30.92 -4.36
C LEU A 326 -7.64 -31.62 -5.31
N GLY A 327 -7.26 -31.79 -6.57
CA GLY A 327 -8.04 -32.50 -7.57
C GLY A 327 -9.01 -31.62 -8.38
N SER A 328 -9.59 -32.22 -9.41
CA SER A 328 -10.41 -31.53 -10.41
C SER A 328 -11.71 -30.94 -9.86
N ASP A 329 -12.30 -31.55 -8.84
CA ASP A 329 -13.58 -31.14 -8.27
C ASP A 329 -13.42 -29.98 -7.27
N ALA A 330 -12.18 -29.68 -6.88
CA ALA A 330 -11.86 -28.57 -6.00
C ALA A 330 -12.05 -27.22 -6.71
N ARG A 331 -12.28 -26.14 -5.92
CA ARG A 331 -12.54 -24.79 -6.45
C ARG A 331 -11.31 -24.21 -7.13
N GLY A 332 -11.51 -23.63 -8.32
CA GLY A 332 -10.44 -22.97 -9.09
C GLY A 332 -9.93 -21.69 -8.47
N LEU A 333 -8.81 -21.20 -9.01
CA LEU A 333 -8.08 -20.03 -8.51
C LEU A 333 -8.92 -18.74 -8.61
N CYS A 334 -9.59 -18.52 -9.74
CA CYS A 334 -10.48 -17.38 -9.97
C CYS A 334 -11.57 -17.73 -11.00
N THR A 335 -12.71 -17.07 -10.89
CA THR A 335 -13.84 -17.24 -11.81
C THR A 335 -13.74 -16.20 -12.92
N LEU A 336 -13.45 -16.64 -14.12
CA LEU A 336 -13.30 -15.80 -15.32
C LEU A 336 -14.26 -16.30 -16.43
N PRO A 337 -15.56 -15.99 -16.33
CA PRO A 337 -16.54 -16.46 -17.30
C PRO A 337 -16.32 -15.79 -18.67
N GLY A 338 -16.63 -16.48 -19.75
CA GLY A 338 -16.59 -15.95 -21.10
C GLY A 338 -15.22 -15.95 -21.77
N LEU A 339 -14.19 -16.54 -21.15
CA LEU A 339 -12.89 -16.74 -21.81
C LEU A 339 -12.96 -17.95 -22.75
N GLU A 340 -12.95 -17.69 -24.05
CA GLU A 340 -12.99 -18.75 -25.08
C GLU A 340 -11.67 -18.86 -25.85
N LYS A 341 -10.88 -17.78 -25.89
CA LYS A 341 -9.61 -17.75 -26.62
C LYS A 341 -8.46 -17.50 -25.67
N LEU A 342 -7.33 -18.14 -25.92
CA LEU A 342 -6.11 -17.96 -25.14
C LEU A 342 -5.63 -16.48 -25.18
N ALA A 343 -5.85 -15.80 -26.30
CA ALA A 343 -5.47 -14.39 -26.45
C ALA A 343 -6.24 -13.43 -25.52
N ASP A 344 -7.43 -13.84 -25.05
CA ASP A 344 -8.27 -13.02 -24.17
C ASP A 344 -7.95 -13.25 -22.68
N ALA A 345 -7.07 -14.21 -22.38
CA ALA A 345 -6.67 -14.50 -20.99
C ALA A 345 -5.86 -13.33 -20.39
N PRO A 346 -6.16 -12.90 -19.15
CA PRO A 346 -5.35 -11.93 -18.44
C PRO A 346 -3.90 -12.39 -18.37
N GLN A 347 -2.97 -11.51 -18.76
CA GLN A 347 -1.54 -11.82 -18.80
C GLN A 347 -0.78 -11.01 -17.77
N PHE A 348 0.24 -11.66 -17.19
CA PHE A 348 1.11 -11.06 -16.18
C PHE A 348 2.56 -11.40 -16.48
N LYS A 349 3.48 -10.60 -15.91
CA LYS A 349 4.92 -10.87 -15.90
C LYS A 349 5.36 -11.21 -14.50
N PHE A 350 6.21 -12.24 -14.35
CA PHE A 350 6.82 -12.52 -13.06
C PHE A 350 7.78 -11.39 -12.68
N LYS A 351 7.53 -10.79 -11.53
CA LYS A 351 8.42 -9.81 -10.90
C LYS A 351 9.40 -10.50 -9.96
N GLU A 352 8.89 -11.46 -9.19
CA GLU A 352 9.66 -12.22 -8.22
C GLU A 352 9.06 -13.61 -8.02
N ILE A 353 9.92 -14.58 -7.80
CA ILE A 353 9.56 -15.94 -7.37
C ILE A 353 10.44 -16.28 -6.19
N ARG A 354 9.84 -16.60 -5.04
CA ARG A 354 10.57 -16.89 -3.81
C ARG A 354 9.94 -18.03 -3.01
N HIS A 355 10.76 -18.75 -2.25
CA HIS A 355 10.29 -19.69 -1.26
C HIS A 355 9.80 -18.98 0.01
N VAL A 356 8.69 -19.46 0.56
CA VAL A 356 8.13 -19.01 1.85
C VAL A 356 7.80 -20.26 2.67
N GLY A 357 8.78 -20.72 3.46
CA GLY A 357 8.71 -22.05 4.06
C GLY A 357 8.61 -23.13 2.97
N PRO A 358 7.65 -24.06 3.07
CA PRO A 358 7.46 -25.10 2.04
C PRO A 358 6.74 -24.59 0.78
N ASP A 359 6.16 -23.39 0.82
CA ASP A 359 5.37 -22.82 -0.27
C ASP A 359 6.25 -22.00 -1.22
N VAL A 360 5.73 -21.73 -2.42
CA VAL A 360 6.29 -20.77 -3.37
C VAL A 360 5.38 -19.56 -3.46
N CYS A 361 5.96 -18.37 -3.31
CA CYS A 361 5.27 -17.11 -3.55
C CYS A 361 5.64 -16.60 -4.95
N LEU A 362 4.63 -16.41 -5.78
CA LEU A 362 4.73 -15.81 -7.10
C LEU A 362 4.23 -14.36 -6.99
N HIS A 363 5.09 -13.40 -7.32
CA HIS A 363 4.74 -12.00 -7.41
C HIS A 363 4.73 -11.58 -8.88
N LEU A 364 3.56 -11.19 -9.38
CA LEU A 364 3.32 -10.86 -10.77
C LEU A 364 2.79 -9.43 -10.90
N VAL A 365 3.13 -8.78 -12.01
CA VAL A 365 2.63 -7.45 -12.40
C VAL A 365 1.92 -7.56 -13.74
N GLY A 366 1.01 -6.63 -14.05
CA GLY A 366 0.37 -6.56 -15.36
C GLY A 366 1.40 -6.54 -16.50
N ALA A 367 1.08 -7.23 -17.59
CA ALA A 367 1.97 -7.37 -18.75
C ALA A 367 2.16 -6.07 -19.53
#